data_086148d669dd3fdf87bda9b711d1e99a
#
_entry.id   086148d669dd3fdf87bda9b711d1e99a
#
_cell.length_a   1.000
_cell.length_b   1.000
_cell.length_c   1.000
_cell.angle_alpha   90.00
_cell.angle_beta   90.00
_cell.angle_gamma   90.00
#
_symmetry.space_group_name_H-M   'P 1'
#
loop_
_entity.id
_entity.type
_entity.pdbx_description
1 polymer ?
#
loop_
_entity_poly.entity_id
_entity_poly.type
_entity_poly.pdbx_seq_one_letter_code
_entity_poly.pdbx_strand_id
1 'polypeptide(L)'
;YHGPGDILFGARSTVVVGELGGEITLRLQTLHKELQAFEPNAIATNNVWGFLWSKLAYCSLLWANAVIDGELNDVFGSKTYRLMLTELTREVIRIAEADGTKLEPFDPFDPSAFTRDADQSAADRAFETIFNHRLGSAKKHSGMWRDIAVRKRKTELDTLLLPVLDAGAQRGVAMPLNTLLAQMIQEIEAGKRQQTWQNFDELRSRMTDATV
;
A
#
# COMPACT_ATOMS: atom_id res chain seq x y z
N TYR A 1 9.94 -13.80 -13.69
CA TYR A 1 10.25 -13.90 -15.12
C TYR A 1 11.57 -14.67 -15.29
N HIS A 2 11.53 -15.79 -15.91
CA HIS A 2 12.70 -16.68 -16.16
C HIS A 2 13.16 -16.60 -17.63
N GLY A 3 12.28 -16.20 -18.55
CA GLY A 3 12.55 -16.07 -19.97
C GLY A 3 11.27 -15.75 -20.75
N PRO A 4 11.35 -15.53 -22.07
CA PRO A 4 10.17 -15.31 -22.90
C PRO A 4 9.16 -16.46 -22.76
N GLY A 5 7.95 -16.13 -22.28
CA GLY A 5 6.89 -17.10 -22.04
C GLY A 5 7.00 -17.92 -20.74
N ASP A 6 8.10 -17.76 -19.99
CA ASP A 6 8.32 -18.46 -18.71
C ASP A 6 8.18 -17.48 -17.54
N ILE A 7 7.04 -17.54 -16.87
CA ILE A 7 6.69 -16.62 -15.77
C ILE A 7 6.47 -17.44 -14.49
N LEU A 8 7.30 -17.19 -13.48
CA LEU A 8 7.05 -17.73 -12.14
C LEU A 8 5.77 -17.12 -11.58
N PHE A 9 4.74 -17.92 -11.44
CA PHE A 9 3.51 -17.56 -10.76
C PHE A 9 3.71 -17.75 -9.24
N GLY A 10 3.76 -16.66 -8.49
CA GLY A 10 4.04 -16.69 -7.05
C GLY A 10 2.83 -17.15 -6.23
N ALA A 11 1.90 -16.25 -5.98
CA ALA A 11 0.68 -16.51 -5.23
C ALA A 11 -0.54 -15.94 -5.96
N ARG A 12 -1.68 -16.59 -5.81
CA ARG A 12 -2.96 -16.01 -6.22
C ARG A 12 -3.22 -14.75 -5.40
N SER A 13 -3.82 -13.78 -6.04
CA SER A 13 -4.17 -12.51 -5.41
C SER A 13 -5.58 -12.12 -5.84
N THR A 14 -6.17 -11.16 -5.16
CA THR A 14 -7.48 -10.64 -5.52
C THR A 14 -7.42 -9.92 -6.87
N VAL A 15 -8.25 -10.35 -7.81
CA VAL A 15 -8.49 -9.67 -9.10
C VAL A 15 -9.88 -9.07 -9.06
N VAL A 16 -9.95 -7.75 -9.23
CA VAL A 16 -11.20 -7.00 -9.15
C VAL A 16 -11.37 -6.16 -10.41
N VAL A 17 -12.57 -6.17 -10.97
CA VAL A 17 -12.97 -5.31 -12.09
C VAL A 17 -14.25 -4.57 -11.76
N GLY A 18 -14.36 -3.32 -12.19
CA GLY A 18 -15.54 -2.49 -11.99
C GLY A 18 -15.56 -1.30 -12.94
N GLU A 19 -16.73 -0.81 -13.25
CA GLU A 19 -16.88 0.48 -13.94
C GLU A 19 -16.61 1.61 -12.94
N LEU A 20 -16.00 2.70 -13.40
CA LEU A 20 -15.69 3.85 -12.55
C LEU A 20 -16.95 4.54 -11.99
N GLY A 21 -18.07 4.44 -12.69
CA GLY A 21 -19.36 4.94 -12.24
C GLY A 21 -20.15 3.97 -11.34
N GLY A 22 -19.66 2.76 -11.14
CA GLY A 22 -20.27 1.74 -10.30
C GLY A 22 -21.36 0.89 -10.97
N GLU A 23 -21.61 1.05 -12.28
CA GLU A 23 -22.60 0.25 -12.99
C GLU A 23 -22.09 -1.18 -13.25
N ILE A 24 -22.98 -2.17 -13.20
CA ILE A 24 -22.67 -3.53 -13.65
C ILE A 24 -23.12 -3.69 -15.10
N THR A 25 -22.29 -3.21 -16.02
CA THR A 25 -22.55 -3.23 -17.45
C THR A 25 -22.38 -4.62 -18.07
N LEU A 26 -22.95 -4.84 -19.27
CA LEU A 26 -22.75 -6.09 -20.02
C LEU A 26 -21.25 -6.29 -20.36
N ARG A 27 -20.54 -5.21 -20.68
CA ARG A 27 -19.10 -5.21 -20.91
C ARG A 27 -18.34 -5.73 -19.68
N LEU A 28 -18.68 -5.23 -18.49
CA LEU A 28 -18.07 -5.67 -17.24
C LEU A 28 -18.35 -7.15 -16.96
N GLN A 29 -19.58 -7.61 -17.17
CA GLN A 29 -19.96 -9.01 -16.99
C GLN A 29 -19.19 -9.95 -17.95
N THR A 30 -19.04 -9.53 -19.19
CA THR A 30 -18.25 -10.29 -20.18
C THR A 30 -16.79 -10.37 -19.76
N LEU A 31 -16.15 -9.23 -19.39
CA LEU A 31 -14.78 -9.20 -18.93
C LEU A 31 -14.58 -10.05 -17.67
N HIS A 32 -15.50 -9.97 -16.71
CA HIS A 32 -15.45 -10.78 -15.50
C HIS A 32 -15.46 -12.29 -15.81
N LYS A 33 -16.34 -12.73 -16.69
CA LYS A 33 -16.39 -14.12 -17.12
C LYS A 33 -15.08 -14.59 -17.76
N GLU A 34 -14.46 -13.77 -18.60
CA GLU A 34 -13.16 -14.09 -19.19
C GLU A 34 -12.04 -14.14 -18.14
N LEU A 35 -12.05 -13.20 -17.19
CA LEU A 35 -11.08 -13.19 -16.08
C LEU A 35 -11.20 -14.41 -15.16
N GLN A 36 -12.39 -14.98 -14.99
CA GLN A 36 -12.59 -16.19 -14.20
C GLN A 36 -11.88 -17.41 -14.79
N ALA A 37 -11.59 -17.42 -16.09
CA ALA A 37 -10.76 -18.46 -16.70
C ALA A 37 -9.30 -18.39 -16.23
N PHE A 38 -8.81 -17.19 -15.90
CA PHE A 38 -7.46 -16.96 -15.35
C PHE A 38 -7.45 -17.02 -13.82
N GLU A 39 -8.37 -16.31 -13.17
CA GLU A 39 -8.54 -16.28 -11.72
C GLU A 39 -10.01 -16.56 -11.35
N PRO A 40 -10.32 -17.82 -10.95
CA PRO A 40 -11.69 -18.24 -10.66
C PRO A 40 -12.43 -17.39 -9.61
N ASN A 41 -11.67 -16.74 -8.70
CA ASN A 41 -12.18 -15.88 -7.65
C ASN A 41 -12.18 -14.39 -8.05
N ALA A 42 -12.06 -14.07 -9.35
CA ALA A 42 -12.18 -12.69 -9.81
C ALA A 42 -13.53 -12.09 -9.39
N ILE A 43 -13.53 -10.82 -9.01
CA ILE A 43 -14.69 -10.10 -8.47
C ILE A 43 -15.13 -9.03 -9.49
N ALA A 44 -16.40 -9.04 -9.88
CA ALA A 44 -17.04 -7.88 -10.50
C ALA A 44 -17.71 -7.04 -9.40
N THR A 45 -17.39 -5.75 -9.35
CA THR A 45 -17.87 -4.86 -8.29
C THR A 45 -18.49 -3.58 -8.82
N ASN A 46 -19.46 -3.06 -8.09
CA ASN A 46 -19.98 -1.70 -8.27
C ASN A 46 -19.20 -0.65 -7.43
N ASN A 47 -18.18 -1.09 -6.69
CA ASN A 47 -17.36 -0.25 -5.81
C ASN A 47 -15.86 -0.46 -6.07
N VAL A 48 -15.42 -0.25 -7.32
CA VAL A 48 -14.00 -0.40 -7.71
C VAL A 48 -13.11 0.59 -6.96
N TRP A 49 -13.62 1.79 -6.64
CA TRP A 49 -12.89 2.80 -5.89
C TRP A 49 -12.57 2.35 -4.46
N GLY A 50 -13.49 1.61 -3.82
CA GLY A 50 -13.24 1.02 -2.49
C GLY A 50 -12.04 0.08 -2.49
N PHE A 51 -11.91 -0.78 -3.50
CA PHE A 51 -10.75 -1.65 -3.66
C PHE A 51 -9.47 -0.88 -4.03
N LEU A 52 -9.57 0.14 -4.90
CA LEU A 52 -8.41 0.95 -5.29
C LEU A 52 -7.84 1.73 -4.12
N TRP A 53 -8.66 2.38 -3.31
CA TRP A 53 -8.21 3.10 -2.13
C TRP A 53 -7.66 2.15 -1.05
N SER A 54 -8.28 1.00 -0.84
CA SER A 54 -7.74 -0.03 0.07
C SER A 54 -6.36 -0.51 -0.39
N LYS A 55 -6.18 -0.72 -1.69
CA LYS A 55 -4.87 -1.08 -2.25
C LYS A 55 -3.83 0.04 -2.04
N LEU A 56 -4.20 1.31 -2.24
CA LEU A 56 -3.29 2.44 -2.01
C LEU A 56 -2.93 2.58 -0.53
N ALA A 57 -3.89 2.36 0.38
CA ALA A 57 -3.63 2.31 1.81
C ALA A 57 -2.64 1.19 2.17
N TYR A 58 -2.81 -0.01 1.63
CA TYR A 58 -1.82 -1.09 1.78
C TYR A 58 -0.46 -0.74 1.15
N CYS A 59 -0.48 -0.03 0.02
CA CYS A 59 0.75 0.38 -0.66
C CYS A 59 1.60 1.34 0.18
N SER A 60 1.02 2.14 1.10
CA SER A 60 1.81 3.00 1.99
C SER A 60 2.84 2.19 2.80
N LEU A 61 2.48 0.98 3.22
CA LEU A 61 3.36 0.04 3.91
C LEU A 61 4.47 -0.51 2.98
N LEU A 62 4.13 -0.72 1.71
CA LEU A 62 5.11 -1.18 0.71
C LEU A 62 6.07 -0.04 0.31
N TRP A 63 5.59 1.21 0.26
CA TRP A 63 6.43 2.37 0.01
C TRP A 63 7.38 2.63 1.16
N ALA A 64 6.95 2.43 2.41
CA ALA A 64 7.80 2.53 3.58
C ALA A 64 9.02 1.59 3.50
N ASN A 65 8.87 0.39 2.94
CA ASN A 65 10.02 -0.51 2.72
C ASN A 65 11.10 0.12 1.82
N ALA A 66 10.75 1.05 0.93
CA ALA A 66 11.72 1.66 0.00
C ALA A 66 12.81 2.48 0.70
N VAL A 67 12.57 2.96 1.93
CA VAL A 67 13.53 3.83 2.63
C VAL A 67 14.42 3.10 3.64
N ILE A 68 14.24 1.79 3.82
CA ILE A 68 15.05 0.99 4.76
C ILE A 68 15.88 -0.08 4.06
N ASP A 69 16.94 -0.51 4.70
CA ASP A 69 17.69 -1.71 4.34
C ASP A 69 17.15 -2.91 5.14
N GLY A 70 16.03 -3.46 4.65
CA GLY A 70 15.32 -4.55 5.31
C GLY A 70 14.25 -5.18 4.42
N GLU A 71 13.81 -6.38 4.78
CA GLU A 71 12.74 -7.08 4.07
C GLU A 71 11.35 -6.54 4.45
N LEU A 72 10.35 -6.82 3.62
CA LEU A 72 8.95 -6.51 3.95
C LEU A 72 8.47 -7.19 5.25
N ASN A 73 8.97 -8.39 5.54
CA ASN A 73 8.61 -9.07 6.77
C ASN A 73 9.20 -8.39 8.01
N ASP A 74 10.35 -7.71 7.89
CA ASP A 74 10.90 -6.90 8.97
C ASP A 74 10.00 -5.68 9.24
N VAL A 75 9.44 -5.07 8.17
CA VAL A 75 8.45 -3.98 8.29
C VAL A 75 7.20 -4.45 9.01
N PHE A 76 6.56 -5.51 8.50
CA PHE A 76 5.28 -5.98 9.04
C PHE A 76 5.40 -6.62 10.42
N GLY A 77 6.53 -7.26 10.74
CA GLY A 77 6.81 -7.86 12.04
C GLY A 77 7.25 -6.87 13.12
N SER A 78 7.65 -5.64 12.74
CA SER A 78 8.20 -4.67 13.68
C SER A 78 7.15 -4.12 14.64
N LYS A 79 7.26 -4.42 15.90
CA LYS A 79 6.43 -3.82 16.96
C LYS A 79 6.84 -2.37 17.27
N THR A 80 8.11 -2.03 17.11
CA THR A 80 8.66 -0.71 17.39
C THR A 80 8.07 0.39 16.50
N TYR A 81 7.84 0.07 15.23
CA TYR A 81 7.33 1.02 14.23
C TYR A 81 5.85 0.83 13.89
N ARG A 82 5.16 -0.08 14.58
CA ARG A 82 3.77 -0.47 14.32
C ARG A 82 2.83 0.73 14.30
N LEU A 83 2.92 1.60 15.30
CA LEU A 83 2.06 2.79 15.38
C LEU A 83 2.31 3.76 14.21
N MET A 84 3.57 4.00 13.85
CA MET A 84 3.95 4.85 12.72
C MET A 84 3.43 4.27 11.40
N LEU A 85 3.57 2.97 11.18
CA LEU A 85 3.05 2.28 10.01
C LEU A 85 1.52 2.33 9.95
N THR A 86 0.85 2.23 11.11
CA THR A 86 -0.60 2.41 11.23
C THR A 86 -1.01 3.80 10.76
N GLU A 87 -0.32 4.86 11.21
CA GLU A 87 -0.65 6.24 10.82
C GLU A 87 -0.35 6.52 9.35
N LEU A 88 0.73 5.99 8.77
CA LEU A 88 0.97 6.04 7.32
C LEU A 88 -0.23 5.52 6.53
N THR A 89 -0.78 4.38 6.95
CA THR A 89 -1.95 3.76 6.32
C THR A 89 -3.21 4.59 6.55
N ARG A 90 -3.42 5.09 7.77
CA ARG A 90 -4.56 5.94 8.15
C ARG A 90 -4.63 7.24 7.35
N GLU A 91 -3.50 7.88 7.06
CA GLU A 91 -3.46 9.08 6.23
C GLU A 91 -4.11 8.84 4.86
N VAL A 92 -3.83 7.71 4.23
CA VAL A 92 -4.42 7.33 2.93
C VAL A 92 -5.91 6.98 3.07
N ILE A 93 -6.28 6.27 4.12
CA ILE A 93 -7.70 5.91 4.40
C ILE A 93 -8.56 7.15 4.59
N ARG A 94 -8.06 8.17 5.29
CA ARG A 94 -8.79 9.45 5.50
C ARG A 94 -9.18 10.14 4.18
N ILE A 95 -8.43 9.93 3.09
CA ILE A 95 -8.81 10.47 1.77
C ILE A 95 -10.10 9.80 1.27
N ALA A 96 -10.16 8.47 1.36
CA ALA A 96 -11.34 7.71 0.95
C ALA A 96 -12.55 8.03 1.84
N GLU A 97 -12.34 8.19 3.15
CA GLU A 97 -13.38 8.61 4.10
C GLU A 97 -13.92 10.00 3.77
N ALA A 98 -13.03 10.94 3.40
CA ALA A 98 -13.43 12.30 2.99
C ALA A 98 -14.28 12.31 1.70
N ASP A 99 -14.08 11.33 0.81
CA ASP A 99 -14.90 11.13 -0.39
C ASP A 99 -16.19 10.32 -0.13
N GLY A 100 -16.41 9.83 1.09
CA GLY A 100 -17.50 8.92 1.40
C GLY A 100 -17.36 7.56 0.71
N THR A 101 -16.16 7.19 0.25
CA THR A 101 -15.91 5.91 -0.41
C THR A 101 -15.83 4.80 0.63
N LYS A 102 -16.72 3.82 0.52
CA LYS A 102 -16.66 2.62 1.35
C LYS A 102 -15.46 1.78 0.95
N LEU A 103 -14.51 1.59 1.85
CA LEU A 103 -13.35 0.75 1.60
C LEU A 103 -13.72 -0.74 1.58
N GLU A 104 -13.10 -1.49 0.69
CA GLU A 104 -13.33 -2.92 0.53
C GLU A 104 -12.08 -3.72 0.91
N PRO A 105 -12.21 -4.80 1.70
CA PRO A 105 -11.09 -5.65 2.07
C PRO A 105 -10.61 -6.49 0.87
N PHE A 106 -9.33 -6.86 0.92
CA PHE A 106 -8.74 -7.87 0.03
C PHE A 106 -7.65 -8.62 0.78
N ASP A 107 -7.46 -9.90 0.46
CA ASP A 107 -6.48 -10.73 1.16
C ASP A 107 -5.02 -10.29 0.88
N PRO A 108 -4.22 -10.00 1.92
CA PRO A 108 -4.46 -10.15 3.37
C PRO A 108 -4.82 -8.84 4.10
N PHE A 109 -5.35 -7.83 3.44
CA PHE A 109 -5.54 -6.48 3.99
C PHE A 109 -7.01 -6.17 4.26
N ASP A 110 -7.32 -5.86 5.52
CA ASP A 110 -8.62 -5.32 5.95
C ASP A 110 -8.45 -3.84 6.34
N PRO A 111 -8.97 -2.90 5.53
CA PRO A 111 -8.87 -1.47 5.80
C PRO A 111 -9.61 -1.04 7.07
N SER A 112 -10.63 -1.80 7.51
CA SER A 112 -11.40 -1.48 8.72
C SER A 112 -10.54 -1.42 9.98
N ALA A 113 -9.42 -2.15 10.01
CA ALA A 113 -8.47 -2.15 11.11
C ALA A 113 -7.66 -0.84 11.23
N PHE A 114 -7.73 0.03 10.22
CA PHE A 114 -6.95 1.26 10.13
C PHE A 114 -7.82 2.53 10.04
N THR A 115 -9.14 2.42 10.16
CA THR A 115 -10.03 3.58 10.19
C THR A 115 -9.80 4.42 11.45
N ARG A 116 -10.35 5.65 11.45
CA ARG A 116 -10.20 6.58 12.58
C ARG A 116 -10.71 5.98 13.91
N ASP A 117 -11.79 5.21 13.85
CA ASP A 117 -12.45 4.65 15.03
C ASP A 117 -11.86 3.29 15.46
N ALA A 118 -10.95 2.73 14.66
CA ALA A 118 -10.29 1.48 14.98
C ALA A 118 -9.22 1.70 16.08
N ASP A 119 -9.24 0.83 17.08
CA ASP A 119 -8.21 0.84 18.11
C ASP A 119 -6.87 0.27 17.58
N GLN A 120 -5.78 0.55 18.29
CA GLN A 120 -4.46 0.06 17.89
C GLN A 120 -4.38 -1.46 17.87
N SER A 121 -5.15 -2.16 18.70
CA SER A 121 -5.14 -3.62 18.76
C SER A 121 -5.74 -4.24 17.48
N ALA A 122 -6.66 -3.57 16.80
CA ALA A 122 -7.16 -3.99 15.50
C ALA A 122 -6.06 -3.91 14.42
N ALA A 123 -5.34 -2.79 14.38
CA ALA A 123 -4.19 -2.64 13.48
C ALA A 123 -3.10 -3.68 13.79
N ASP A 124 -2.83 -3.96 15.07
CA ASP A 124 -1.84 -4.98 15.46
C ASP A 124 -2.21 -6.36 14.95
N ARG A 125 -3.47 -6.77 15.06
CA ARG A 125 -3.97 -8.04 14.49
C ARG A 125 -3.88 -8.07 12.97
N ALA A 126 -4.20 -6.95 12.30
CA ALA A 126 -4.08 -6.84 10.85
C ALA A 126 -2.63 -7.01 10.37
N PHE A 127 -1.66 -6.39 11.07
CA PHE A 127 -0.25 -6.59 10.77
C PHE A 127 0.21 -8.04 10.97
N GLU A 128 -0.26 -8.70 12.01
CA GLU A 128 0.03 -10.12 12.23
C GLU A 128 -0.54 -10.99 11.12
N THR A 129 -1.75 -10.68 10.64
CA THR A 129 -2.36 -11.36 9.49
C THR A 129 -1.51 -11.17 8.23
N ILE A 130 -1.11 -9.92 7.92
CA ILE A 130 -0.25 -9.61 6.77
C ILE A 130 1.10 -10.31 6.88
N PHE A 131 1.73 -10.28 8.06
CA PHE A 131 3.02 -10.94 8.31
C PHE A 131 2.92 -12.44 8.06
N ASN A 132 1.92 -13.11 8.66
CA ASN A 132 1.71 -14.54 8.52
C ASN A 132 1.41 -14.95 7.07
N HIS A 133 0.57 -14.20 6.36
CA HIS A 133 0.29 -14.42 4.93
C HIS A 133 1.56 -14.36 4.07
N ARG A 134 2.52 -13.54 4.49
CA ARG A 134 3.79 -13.37 3.76
C ARG A 134 4.89 -14.36 4.15
N LEU A 135 4.69 -15.17 5.20
CA LEU A 135 5.65 -16.21 5.56
C LEU A 135 5.86 -17.17 4.37
N GLY A 136 7.12 -17.37 4.02
CA GLY A 136 7.48 -18.19 2.85
C GLY A 136 7.36 -17.49 1.48
N SER A 137 6.91 -16.24 1.42
CA SER A 137 6.86 -15.49 0.16
C SER A 137 8.26 -15.31 -0.44
N ALA A 138 8.42 -15.62 -1.73
CA ALA A 138 9.64 -15.35 -2.48
C ALA A 138 9.88 -13.84 -2.71
N LYS A 139 8.82 -13.01 -2.61
CA LYS A 139 8.92 -11.55 -2.77
C LYS A 139 9.33 -10.91 -1.44
N LYS A 140 10.62 -10.74 -1.23
CA LYS A 140 11.19 -10.17 0.01
C LYS A 140 11.06 -8.66 0.12
N HIS A 141 11.13 -7.94 -1.00
CA HIS A 141 11.16 -6.47 -1.05
C HIS A 141 10.05 -5.90 -1.94
N SER A 142 9.69 -4.64 -1.70
CA SER A 142 8.73 -3.91 -2.53
C SER A 142 9.29 -3.62 -3.93
N GLY A 143 8.42 -3.17 -4.84
CA GLY A 143 8.81 -2.74 -6.19
C GLY A 143 9.78 -1.58 -6.13
N MET A 144 9.44 -0.53 -5.37
CA MET A 144 10.27 0.66 -5.20
C MET A 144 11.63 0.35 -4.57
N TRP A 145 11.66 -0.51 -3.54
CA TRP A 145 12.93 -0.95 -2.97
C TRP A 145 13.86 -1.57 -4.02
N ARG A 146 13.30 -2.46 -4.86
CA ARG A 146 14.08 -3.12 -5.92
C ARG A 146 14.52 -2.16 -7.01
N ASP A 147 13.73 -1.14 -7.33
CA ASP A 147 14.09 -0.12 -8.30
C ASP A 147 15.31 0.68 -7.81
N ILE A 148 15.34 1.03 -6.52
CA ILE A 148 16.45 1.73 -5.89
C ILE A 148 17.67 0.81 -5.69
N ALA A 149 17.48 -0.27 -4.93
CA ALA A 149 18.60 -1.09 -4.42
C ALA A 149 19.23 -1.97 -5.51
N VAL A 150 18.41 -2.51 -6.43
CA VAL A 150 18.83 -3.50 -7.42
C VAL A 150 18.95 -2.89 -8.81
N ARG A 151 17.89 -2.24 -9.29
CA ARG A 151 17.81 -1.77 -10.67
C ARG A 151 18.47 -0.40 -10.88
N LYS A 152 18.76 0.33 -9.80
CA LYS A 152 19.41 1.66 -9.82
C LYS A 152 18.68 2.64 -10.75
N ARG A 153 17.36 2.68 -10.64
CA ARG A 153 16.50 3.56 -11.44
C ARG A 153 15.50 4.30 -10.57
N LYS A 154 14.86 5.32 -11.12
CA LYS A 154 13.72 6.00 -10.48
C LYS A 154 12.61 5.01 -10.18
N THR A 155 11.94 5.24 -9.06
CA THR A 155 10.76 4.48 -8.64
C THR A 155 9.49 4.97 -9.34
N GLU A 156 8.37 4.32 -9.01
CA GLU A 156 7.04 4.76 -9.44
C GLU A 156 6.45 5.84 -8.50
N LEU A 157 7.29 6.60 -7.78
CA LEU A 157 6.86 7.63 -6.83
C LEU A 157 5.91 8.65 -7.48
N ASP A 158 6.31 9.15 -8.66
CA ASP A 158 5.59 10.21 -9.39
C ASP A 158 4.17 9.76 -9.84
N THR A 159 3.95 8.47 -10.00
CA THR A 159 2.69 7.89 -10.51
C THR A 159 1.87 7.20 -9.44
N LEU A 160 2.42 6.97 -8.26
CA LEU A 160 1.73 6.28 -7.16
C LEU A 160 1.53 7.19 -5.94
N LEU A 161 2.61 7.55 -5.22
CA LEU A 161 2.48 8.26 -3.97
C LEU A 161 2.19 9.76 -4.16
N LEU A 162 2.83 10.44 -5.11
CA LEU A 162 2.57 11.88 -5.32
C LEU A 162 1.11 12.17 -5.69
N PRO A 163 0.45 11.42 -6.59
CA PRO A 163 -0.99 11.59 -6.83
C PRO A 163 -1.87 11.36 -5.59
N VAL A 164 -1.46 10.49 -4.67
CA VAL A 164 -2.17 10.27 -3.39
C VAL A 164 -2.03 11.50 -2.49
N LEU A 165 -0.83 12.12 -2.41
CA LEU A 165 -0.62 13.37 -1.68
C LEU A 165 -1.44 14.51 -2.26
N ASP A 166 -1.49 14.63 -3.60
CA ASP A 166 -2.31 15.62 -4.29
C ASP A 166 -3.81 15.43 -4.00
N ALA A 167 -4.27 14.18 -4.01
CA ALA A 167 -5.64 13.83 -3.65
C ALA A 167 -5.98 14.22 -2.20
N GLY A 168 -5.05 14.01 -1.26
CA GLY A 168 -5.17 14.45 0.13
C GLY A 168 -5.27 15.96 0.24
N ALA A 169 -4.38 16.70 -0.42
CA ALA A 169 -4.38 18.16 -0.42
C ALA A 169 -5.69 18.75 -0.96
N GLN A 170 -6.22 18.20 -2.07
CA GLN A 170 -7.50 18.62 -2.66
C GLN A 170 -8.70 18.44 -1.71
N ARG A 171 -8.62 17.52 -0.76
CA ARG A 171 -9.68 17.21 0.22
C ARG A 171 -9.41 17.76 1.62
N GLY A 172 -8.34 18.51 1.79
CA GLY A 172 -7.94 19.05 3.09
C GLY A 172 -7.48 17.97 4.09
N VAL A 173 -7.06 16.81 3.61
CA VAL A 173 -6.52 15.72 4.44
C VAL A 173 -5.03 15.91 4.62
N ALA A 174 -4.60 16.14 5.86
CA ALA A 174 -3.18 16.25 6.19
C ALA A 174 -2.49 14.88 6.08
N MET A 175 -1.33 14.83 5.42
CA MET A 175 -0.55 13.63 5.18
C MET A 175 0.94 13.81 5.53
N PRO A 176 1.27 14.21 6.77
CA PRO A 176 2.64 14.56 7.12
C PRO A 176 3.63 13.40 7.01
N LEU A 177 3.22 12.17 7.33
CA LEU A 177 4.10 11.01 7.26
C LEU A 177 4.33 10.55 5.82
N ASN A 178 3.28 10.47 4.99
CA ASN A 178 3.44 10.12 3.58
C ASN A 178 4.18 11.21 2.80
N THR A 179 4.04 12.49 3.18
CA THR A 179 4.83 13.59 2.60
C THR A 179 6.31 13.43 2.92
N LEU A 180 6.66 13.17 4.19
CA LEU A 180 8.04 12.93 4.59
C LEU A 180 8.60 11.65 3.93
N LEU A 181 7.80 10.60 3.83
CA LEU A 181 8.18 9.37 3.12
C LEU A 181 8.49 9.63 1.65
N ALA A 182 7.67 10.42 0.96
CA ALA A 182 7.90 10.80 -0.44
C ALA A 182 9.21 11.59 -0.59
N GLN A 183 9.47 12.55 0.31
CA GLN A 183 10.72 13.30 0.35
C GLN A 183 11.93 12.37 0.55
N MET A 184 11.87 11.44 1.49
CA MET A 184 12.94 10.47 1.74
C MET A 184 13.23 9.62 0.50
N ILE A 185 12.20 9.16 -0.20
CA ILE A 185 12.37 8.38 -1.45
C ILE A 185 13.07 9.24 -2.50
N GLN A 186 12.66 10.50 -2.70
CA GLN A 186 13.32 11.42 -3.64
C GLN A 186 14.78 11.68 -3.28
N GLU A 187 15.09 11.84 -1.99
CA GLU A 187 16.47 12.04 -1.51
C GLU A 187 17.33 10.80 -1.75
N ILE A 188 16.77 9.60 -1.58
CA ILE A 188 17.47 8.33 -1.88
C ILE A 188 17.70 8.19 -3.38
N GLU A 189 16.71 8.46 -4.22
CA GLU A 189 16.84 8.46 -5.68
C GLU A 189 17.93 9.45 -6.17
N ALA A 190 18.04 10.58 -5.49
CA ALA A 190 19.07 11.60 -5.77
C ALA A 190 20.47 11.27 -5.17
N GLY A 191 20.59 10.16 -4.44
CA GLY A 191 21.83 9.78 -3.76
C GLY A 191 22.19 10.64 -2.54
N LYS A 192 21.24 11.42 -2.03
CA LYS A 192 21.42 12.33 -0.87
C LYS A 192 21.11 11.66 0.47
N ARG A 193 20.44 10.53 0.45
CA ARG A 193 20.04 9.73 1.62
C ARG A 193 20.31 8.26 1.35
N GLN A 194 20.60 7.51 2.39
CA GLN A 194 20.76 6.05 2.31
C GLN A 194 19.49 5.33 2.79
N GLN A 195 19.27 4.11 2.29
CA GLN A 195 18.25 3.19 2.81
C GLN A 195 18.74 2.66 4.16
N THR A 196 18.19 3.14 5.25
CA THR A 196 18.56 2.72 6.62
C THR A 196 17.35 2.75 7.55
N TRP A 197 17.42 2.03 8.68
CA TRP A 197 16.39 2.05 9.71
C TRP A 197 16.24 3.40 10.41
N GLN A 198 17.25 4.27 10.40
CA GLN A 198 17.16 5.63 10.90
C GLN A 198 16.08 6.45 10.21
N ASN A 199 15.74 6.12 8.96
CA ASN A 199 14.62 6.75 8.27
C ASN A 199 13.26 6.44 8.93
N PHE A 200 13.12 5.24 9.51
CA PHE A 200 11.92 4.91 10.30
C PHE A 200 11.91 5.60 11.67
N ASP A 201 13.08 5.81 12.30
CA ASP A 201 13.16 6.61 13.53
C ASP A 201 12.75 8.07 13.27
N GLU A 202 13.16 8.64 12.14
CA GLU A 202 12.77 9.99 11.74
C GLU A 202 11.27 10.09 11.46
N LEU A 203 10.69 9.14 10.71
CA LEU A 203 9.23 9.05 10.50
C LEU A 203 8.47 8.95 11.83
N ARG A 204 8.96 8.12 12.75
CA ARG A 204 8.34 7.94 14.06
C ARG A 204 8.40 9.21 14.91
N SER A 205 9.52 9.94 14.89
CA SER A 205 9.65 11.21 15.63
C SER A 205 8.66 12.27 15.12
N ARG A 206 8.37 12.30 13.81
CA ARG A 206 7.40 13.23 13.23
C ARG A 206 5.98 13.07 13.76
N MET A 207 5.61 11.87 14.23
CA MET A 207 4.29 11.65 14.86
C MET A 207 4.16 12.38 16.21
N THR A 208 5.22 12.41 17.01
CA THR A 208 5.20 13.06 18.32
C THR A 208 5.06 14.57 18.22
N ASP A 209 5.63 15.18 17.18
CA ASP A 209 5.54 16.61 16.91
C ASP A 209 4.14 17.07 16.44
N ALA A 210 3.35 16.16 15.88
CA ALA A 210 2.00 16.45 15.36
C ALA A 210 0.90 16.33 16.46
N THR A 211 1.25 15.87 17.66
CA THR A 211 0.31 15.65 18.76
C THR A 211 0.41 16.74 19.86
N VAL A 212 1.27 17.74 19.69
CA VAL A 212 1.42 18.94 20.51
C VAL A 212 0.81 20.13 19.81
#